data_7e2b28f7d06681f09469b7032fb372cd
#
_entry.id   7e2b28f7d06681f09469b7032fb372cd
#
_cell.length_a   1.000
_cell.length_b   1.000
_cell.length_c   1.000
_cell.angle_alpha   90.00
_cell.angle_beta   90.00
_cell.angle_gamma   90.00
#
_symmetry.space_group_name_H-M   'P 1'
#
loop_
_entity.id
_entity.type
_entity.pdbx_description
1 polymer ?
#
loop_
_entity_poly.entity_id
_entity_poly.type
_entity_poly.pdbx_seq_one_letter_code
_entity_poly.pdbx_strand_id
1 'polypeptide(L)'
;MTATEPLVLGIESSCDETGIGIVRGSKLLTNTISSSMEEHVRFGGVIPEIASRAHLEAMLPALEKALTEAGVNLSDIDAIAVTAGPGLAGALMVGVAAAKALAVATGKPLYGINHLVAHVGVGLLDDNGTSDGVRLLQNAEAGGLGALLVSGGHTEILQVRDITSDVRLLGATLDDSAGEAYDKVARLLGLDYPGGPAIDRAAKDGDRTAFTFPRGLSARKFMGSAEEPGQHRYDFSFSGLKTAVARVVEGLTARGEMVPVADIAASFQEAVVDVITKKATLACTEQGMDTLLLGGGVAANSRLRQLLAARCASAGVRLIIPKFTLCTDNGAMVAALGAQLVAAGHEPSGVGFTADSSLPVTTVCL
;
A
#
# COMPACT_ATOMS: atom_id res chain seq x y z
N MET A 1 35.23 -11.30 7.02
CA MET A 1 34.09 -11.60 7.93
C MET A 1 32.86 -11.21 7.19
N THR A 2 32.01 -12.17 6.80
CA THR A 2 30.69 -11.85 6.26
C THR A 2 29.93 -11.12 7.38
N ALA A 3 29.53 -9.88 7.13
CA ALA A 3 28.68 -9.15 8.08
C ALA A 3 27.43 -10.03 8.31
N THR A 4 27.13 -10.31 9.57
CA THR A 4 25.90 -11.03 9.92
C THR A 4 24.71 -10.18 9.50
N GLU A 5 23.78 -10.74 8.74
CA GLU A 5 22.56 -10.05 8.32
C GLU A 5 21.77 -9.60 9.56
N PRO A 6 21.33 -8.32 9.61
CA PRO A 6 20.67 -7.78 10.79
C PRO A 6 19.30 -8.45 11.03
N LEU A 7 19.01 -8.75 12.30
CA LEU A 7 17.71 -9.23 12.77
C LEU A 7 16.87 -8.03 13.20
N VAL A 8 15.84 -7.68 12.42
CA VAL A 8 15.04 -6.48 12.62
C VAL A 8 13.60 -6.82 12.99
N LEU A 9 13.11 -6.17 14.05
CA LEU A 9 11.71 -6.17 14.46
C LEU A 9 11.00 -4.97 13.83
N GLY A 10 9.93 -5.21 13.07
CA GLY A 10 9.08 -4.18 12.46
C GLY A 10 7.73 -4.08 13.15
N ILE A 11 7.28 -2.86 13.42
CA ILE A 11 6.00 -2.54 14.04
C ILE A 11 5.18 -1.66 13.09
N GLU A 12 4.01 -2.16 12.70
CA GLU A 12 3.02 -1.44 11.87
C GLU A 12 1.75 -1.18 12.66
N SER A 13 1.26 0.07 12.64
CA SER A 13 0.01 0.47 13.27
C SER A 13 -0.62 1.71 12.63
N SER A 14 -0.41 1.92 11.32
CA SER A 14 -0.83 3.17 10.67
C SER A 14 -2.33 3.31 10.44
N CYS A 15 -3.08 2.20 10.43
CA CYS A 15 -4.51 2.19 10.13
C CYS A 15 -5.30 1.28 11.08
N ASP A 16 -5.72 0.10 10.67
CA ASP A 16 -6.56 -0.83 11.43
C ASP A 16 -5.90 -2.21 11.67
N GLU A 17 -4.71 -2.45 11.13
CA GLU A 17 -3.88 -3.62 11.39
C GLU A 17 -2.76 -3.31 12.38
N THR A 18 -2.65 -4.14 13.43
CA THR A 18 -1.46 -4.22 14.28
C THR A 18 -0.55 -5.29 13.73
N GLY A 19 0.53 -4.90 13.09
CA GLY A 19 1.48 -5.80 12.45
C GLY A 19 2.82 -5.87 13.19
N ILE A 20 3.29 -7.09 13.49
CA ILE A 20 4.64 -7.35 13.99
C ILE A 20 5.35 -8.28 13.03
N GLY A 21 6.44 -7.83 12.44
CA GLY A 21 7.27 -8.62 11.55
C GLY A 21 8.69 -8.77 12.07
N ILE A 22 9.32 -9.91 11.80
CA ILE A 22 10.73 -10.13 12.11
C ILE A 22 11.41 -10.66 10.86
N VAL A 23 12.47 -9.97 10.44
CA VAL A 23 13.29 -10.37 9.28
C VAL A 23 14.75 -10.51 9.68
N ARG A 24 15.49 -11.39 8.99
CA ARG A 24 16.94 -11.45 9.04
C ARG A 24 17.48 -11.13 7.65
N GLY A 25 18.01 -9.92 7.49
CA GLY A 25 18.38 -9.42 6.17
C GLY A 25 17.16 -9.34 5.25
N SER A 26 17.13 -10.19 4.21
CA SER A 26 15.97 -10.34 3.30
C SER A 26 15.05 -11.52 3.67
N LYS A 27 15.45 -12.37 4.62
CA LYS A 27 14.68 -13.55 5.01
C LYS A 27 13.58 -13.22 6.00
N LEU A 28 12.31 -13.44 5.60
CA LEU A 28 11.16 -13.34 6.49
C LEU A 28 11.15 -14.49 7.50
N LEU A 29 11.12 -14.18 8.81
CA LEU A 29 10.97 -15.17 9.88
C LEU A 29 9.53 -15.27 10.35
N THR A 30 8.84 -14.14 10.53
CA THR A 30 7.41 -14.10 10.89
C THR A 30 6.75 -12.80 10.45
N ASN A 31 5.43 -12.87 10.25
CA ASN A 31 4.55 -11.72 10.00
C ASN A 31 3.23 -11.95 10.71
N THR A 32 3.13 -11.46 11.95
CA THR A 32 1.94 -11.57 12.78
C THR A 32 1.07 -10.33 12.60
N ILE A 33 -0.20 -10.52 12.27
CA ILE A 33 -1.17 -9.44 12.07
C ILE A 33 -2.37 -9.68 12.98
N SER A 34 -2.82 -8.61 13.65
CA SER A 34 -4.10 -8.52 14.36
C SER A 34 -4.90 -7.38 13.75
N SER A 35 -6.03 -7.68 13.13
CA SER A 35 -6.88 -6.68 12.46
C SER A 35 -8.07 -6.33 13.33
N SER A 36 -8.41 -5.04 13.39
CA SER A 36 -9.64 -4.52 14.00
C SER A 36 -10.78 -4.32 13.00
N MET A 37 -10.62 -4.81 11.77
CA MET A 37 -11.57 -4.62 10.66
C MET A 37 -13.02 -4.96 11.05
N GLU A 38 -13.25 -6.04 11.80
CA GLU A 38 -14.60 -6.46 12.21
C GLU A 38 -15.32 -5.39 13.06
N GLU A 39 -14.58 -4.63 13.88
CA GLU A 39 -15.14 -3.56 14.70
C GLU A 39 -15.58 -2.36 13.85
N HIS A 40 -15.01 -2.20 12.66
CA HIS A 40 -15.27 -1.10 11.73
C HIS A 40 -16.41 -1.38 10.76
N VAL A 41 -16.75 -2.65 10.48
CA VAL A 41 -17.78 -3.05 9.51
C VAL A 41 -19.10 -2.32 9.72
N ARG A 42 -19.58 -2.24 10.96
CA ARG A 42 -20.86 -1.57 11.32
C ARG A 42 -20.89 -0.06 11.00
N PHE A 43 -19.72 0.57 10.85
CA PHE A 43 -19.61 1.99 10.52
C PHE A 43 -19.37 2.21 9.02
N GLY A 44 -19.01 1.16 8.29
CA GLY A 44 -18.71 1.21 6.86
C GLY A 44 -17.44 1.99 6.53
N GLY A 45 -16.45 1.96 7.42
CA GLY A 45 -15.15 2.61 7.29
C GLY A 45 -14.39 2.63 8.60
N VAL A 46 -13.08 2.84 8.55
CA VAL A 46 -12.21 2.86 9.73
C VAL A 46 -12.52 4.05 10.63
N ILE A 47 -12.75 3.78 11.92
CA ILE A 47 -12.95 4.80 12.96
C ILE A 47 -11.63 4.96 13.73
N PRO A 48 -10.95 6.13 13.64
CA PRO A 48 -9.60 6.31 14.20
C PRO A 48 -9.48 6.00 15.70
N GLU A 49 -10.49 6.34 16.48
CA GLU A 49 -10.50 6.07 17.94
C GLU A 49 -10.57 4.57 18.24
N ILE A 50 -11.38 3.82 17.49
CA ILE A 50 -11.49 2.36 17.64
C ILE A 50 -10.18 1.71 17.25
N ALA A 51 -9.59 2.08 16.10
CA ALA A 51 -8.30 1.57 15.66
C ALA A 51 -7.21 1.80 16.73
N SER A 52 -7.11 3.02 17.27
CA SER A 52 -6.10 3.36 18.29
C SER A 52 -6.24 2.51 19.55
N ARG A 53 -7.46 2.22 19.99
CA ARG A 53 -7.71 1.34 21.14
C ARG A 53 -7.38 -0.11 20.85
N ALA A 54 -7.76 -0.61 19.68
CA ALA A 54 -7.44 -1.97 19.25
C ALA A 54 -5.93 -2.22 19.20
N HIS A 55 -5.14 -1.24 18.74
CA HIS A 55 -3.68 -1.34 18.75
C HIS A 55 -3.10 -1.49 20.16
N LEU A 56 -3.66 -0.78 21.16
CA LEU A 56 -3.20 -0.91 22.55
C LEU A 56 -3.40 -2.32 23.08
N GLU A 57 -4.53 -2.95 22.75
CA GLU A 57 -4.87 -4.30 23.21
C GLU A 57 -4.07 -5.37 22.44
N ALA A 58 -3.85 -5.18 21.16
CA ALA A 58 -3.21 -6.16 20.27
C ALA A 58 -1.68 -6.14 20.33
N MET A 59 -1.03 -5.02 20.69
CA MET A 59 0.41 -4.82 20.55
C MET A 59 1.25 -5.87 21.27
N LEU A 60 1.04 -6.08 22.57
CA LEU A 60 1.83 -7.05 23.34
C LEU A 60 1.55 -8.50 22.92
N PRO A 61 0.29 -8.95 22.78
CA PRO A 61 0.00 -10.29 22.28
C PRO A 61 0.61 -10.58 20.90
N ALA A 62 0.57 -9.60 19.98
CA ALA A 62 1.17 -9.75 18.65
C ALA A 62 2.70 -9.85 18.73
N LEU A 63 3.35 -9.06 19.59
CA LEU A 63 4.80 -9.11 19.79
C LEU A 63 5.23 -10.47 20.37
N GLU A 64 4.58 -10.95 21.43
CA GLU A 64 4.89 -12.24 22.06
C GLU A 64 4.73 -13.40 21.04
N LYS A 65 3.65 -13.37 20.28
CA LYS A 65 3.38 -14.35 19.24
C LYS A 65 4.47 -14.30 18.15
N ALA A 66 4.83 -13.11 17.67
CA ALA A 66 5.86 -12.95 16.63
C ALA A 66 7.22 -13.48 17.07
N LEU A 67 7.66 -13.17 18.29
CA LEU A 67 8.92 -13.68 18.85
C LEU A 67 8.91 -15.22 18.96
N THR A 68 7.78 -15.78 19.41
CA THR A 68 7.60 -17.24 19.54
C THR A 68 7.66 -17.92 18.16
N GLU A 69 6.92 -17.40 17.17
CA GLU A 69 6.90 -17.95 15.81
C GLU A 69 8.24 -17.84 15.10
N ALA A 70 8.97 -16.75 15.32
CA ALA A 70 10.32 -16.57 14.78
C ALA A 70 11.38 -17.40 15.50
N GLY A 71 11.08 -17.93 16.69
CA GLY A 71 12.02 -18.69 17.51
C GLY A 71 13.18 -17.84 18.04
N VAL A 72 12.94 -16.56 18.33
CA VAL A 72 13.94 -15.62 18.83
C VAL A 72 13.47 -14.90 20.09
N ASN A 73 14.42 -14.39 20.88
CA ASN A 73 14.12 -13.54 22.02
C ASN A 73 14.28 -12.06 21.65
N LEU A 74 13.69 -11.17 22.44
CA LEU A 74 13.83 -9.73 22.22
C LEU A 74 15.30 -9.27 22.33
N SER A 75 16.12 -9.95 23.11
CA SER A 75 17.58 -9.70 23.22
C SER A 75 18.34 -9.98 21.92
N ASP A 76 17.84 -10.89 21.07
CA ASP A 76 18.49 -11.29 19.82
C ASP A 76 18.26 -10.27 18.69
N ILE A 77 17.24 -9.38 18.84
CA ILE A 77 16.93 -8.32 17.88
C ILE A 77 18.09 -7.33 17.83
N ASP A 78 18.52 -6.97 16.62
CA ASP A 78 19.60 -6.00 16.39
C ASP A 78 19.07 -4.58 16.27
N ALA A 79 17.88 -4.38 15.69
CA ALA A 79 17.25 -3.07 15.51
C ALA A 79 15.71 -3.17 15.52
N ILE A 80 15.06 -2.06 15.87
CA ILE A 80 13.62 -1.90 15.85
C ILE A 80 13.26 -0.86 14.78
N ALA A 81 12.30 -1.20 13.91
CA ALA A 81 11.73 -0.27 12.95
C ALA A 81 10.23 -0.11 13.25
N VAL A 82 9.72 1.10 13.08
CA VAL A 82 8.29 1.40 13.30
C VAL A 82 7.78 2.37 12.27
N THR A 83 6.57 2.17 11.79
CA THR A 83 5.91 3.14 10.93
C THR A 83 5.68 4.44 11.68
N ALA A 84 6.35 5.51 11.21
CA ALA A 84 6.23 6.86 11.76
C ALA A 84 5.18 7.71 11.03
N GLY A 85 4.78 7.30 9.84
CA GLY A 85 3.79 7.92 8.97
C GLY A 85 4.00 7.57 7.48
N PRO A 86 3.08 8.00 6.60
CA PRO A 86 1.77 8.58 6.93
C PRO A 86 0.80 7.56 7.52
N GLY A 87 -0.34 8.05 8.08
CA GLY A 87 -1.38 7.21 8.64
C GLY A 87 -2.29 7.94 9.63
N LEU A 88 -3.14 7.20 10.33
CA LEU A 88 -4.02 7.74 11.37
C LEU A 88 -3.19 8.15 12.59
N ALA A 89 -3.22 9.43 12.95
CA ALA A 89 -2.35 10.00 13.99
C ALA A 89 -2.40 9.21 15.33
N GLY A 90 -3.60 8.87 15.82
CA GLY A 90 -3.76 8.12 17.07
C GLY A 90 -3.22 6.69 16.97
N ALA A 91 -3.40 6.02 15.85
CA ALA A 91 -2.92 4.68 15.58
C ALA A 91 -1.38 4.66 15.50
N LEU A 92 -0.77 5.56 14.71
CA LEU A 92 0.67 5.73 14.63
C LEU A 92 1.32 5.99 16.00
N MET A 93 0.68 6.83 16.83
CA MET A 93 1.19 7.15 18.18
C MET A 93 1.34 5.90 19.05
N VAL A 94 0.43 4.93 18.96
CA VAL A 94 0.50 3.68 19.73
C VAL A 94 1.73 2.86 19.32
N GLY A 95 1.93 2.61 18.03
CA GLY A 95 3.09 1.87 17.52
C GLY A 95 4.41 2.57 17.84
N VAL A 96 4.49 3.88 17.60
CA VAL A 96 5.68 4.68 17.88
C VAL A 96 6.00 4.69 19.39
N ALA A 97 5.00 4.79 20.27
CA ALA A 97 5.23 4.72 21.73
C ALA A 97 5.73 3.34 22.16
N ALA A 98 5.13 2.26 21.63
CA ALA A 98 5.58 0.90 21.90
C ALA A 98 7.03 0.67 21.43
N ALA A 99 7.36 1.08 20.21
CA ALA A 99 8.71 0.96 19.66
C ALA A 99 9.76 1.72 20.49
N LYS A 100 9.44 2.96 20.90
CA LYS A 100 10.33 3.75 21.78
C LYS A 100 10.55 3.10 23.14
N ALA A 101 9.48 2.58 23.77
CA ALA A 101 9.58 1.87 25.03
C ALA A 101 10.49 0.63 24.89
N LEU A 102 10.32 -0.16 23.84
CA LEU A 102 11.17 -1.32 23.54
C LEU A 102 12.61 -0.90 23.29
N ALA A 103 12.85 0.13 22.48
CA ALA A 103 14.21 0.63 22.17
C ALA A 103 14.94 1.07 23.44
N VAL A 104 14.27 1.83 24.32
CA VAL A 104 14.85 2.28 25.62
C VAL A 104 15.12 1.11 26.54
N ALA A 105 14.15 0.17 26.66
CA ALA A 105 14.29 -0.97 27.56
C ALA A 105 15.39 -1.95 27.12
N THR A 106 15.64 -2.08 25.83
CA THR A 106 16.61 -3.04 25.26
C THR A 106 17.95 -2.42 24.85
N GLY A 107 18.03 -1.09 24.78
CA GLY A 107 19.19 -0.35 24.26
C GLY A 107 19.41 -0.55 22.76
N LYS A 108 18.37 -0.94 22.00
CA LYS A 108 18.47 -1.21 20.55
C LYS A 108 18.22 0.06 19.73
N PRO A 109 18.90 0.22 18.57
CA PRO A 109 18.64 1.32 17.64
C PRO A 109 17.21 1.28 17.13
N LEU A 110 16.61 2.48 16.97
CA LEU A 110 15.22 2.67 16.54
C LEU A 110 15.18 3.47 15.23
N TYR A 111 14.40 2.98 14.27
CA TYR A 111 14.17 3.62 12.97
C TYR A 111 12.69 3.95 12.81
N GLY A 112 12.35 5.24 12.70
CA GLY A 112 11.02 5.73 12.37
C GLY A 112 10.87 5.83 10.85
N ILE A 113 10.16 4.89 10.23
CA ILE A 113 10.14 4.73 8.78
C ILE A 113 8.84 5.18 8.13
N ASN A 114 8.91 5.40 6.83
CA ASN A 114 7.76 5.76 6.00
C ASN A 114 6.95 4.52 5.63
N HIS A 115 5.65 4.55 5.89
CA HIS A 115 4.68 3.49 5.60
C HIS A 115 4.62 3.11 4.12
N LEU A 116 4.60 4.11 3.21
CA LEU A 116 4.47 3.87 1.78
C LEU A 116 5.73 3.25 1.20
N VAL A 117 6.90 3.69 1.67
CA VAL A 117 8.18 3.08 1.27
C VAL A 117 8.31 1.67 1.83
N ALA A 118 7.76 1.40 3.03
CA ALA A 118 7.71 0.05 3.58
C ALA A 118 6.96 -0.93 2.68
N HIS A 119 5.85 -0.52 2.06
CA HIS A 119 5.15 -1.35 1.06
C HIS A 119 6.04 -1.75 -0.12
N VAL A 120 6.99 -0.90 -0.52
CA VAL A 120 7.99 -1.27 -1.53
C VAL A 120 9.00 -2.27 -0.96
N GLY A 121 9.36 -2.11 0.31
CA GLY A 121 10.29 -2.99 1.03
C GLY A 121 9.89 -4.46 1.03
N VAL A 122 8.60 -4.77 1.00
CA VAL A 122 8.09 -6.16 0.85
C VAL A 122 8.65 -6.86 -0.39
N GLY A 123 8.85 -6.12 -1.49
CA GLY A 123 9.42 -6.66 -2.72
C GLY A 123 10.85 -7.19 -2.57
N LEU A 124 11.53 -6.85 -1.48
CA LEU A 124 12.92 -7.26 -1.22
C LEU A 124 13.04 -8.56 -0.42
N LEU A 125 11.93 -9.10 0.09
CA LEU A 125 11.93 -10.34 0.86
C LEU A 125 12.11 -11.56 -0.06
N ASP A 126 13.00 -12.49 0.31
CA ASP A 126 13.33 -13.68 -0.48
C ASP A 126 12.13 -14.61 -0.69
N ASP A 127 11.23 -14.71 0.29
CA ASP A 127 10.03 -15.58 0.25
C ASP A 127 8.86 -14.98 -0.52
N ASN A 128 9.08 -13.90 -1.24
CA ASN A 128 8.02 -13.15 -1.95
C ASN A 128 7.49 -13.86 -3.21
N GLY A 129 7.95 -15.09 -3.50
CA GLY A 129 7.62 -15.82 -4.72
C GLY A 129 8.49 -15.41 -5.92
N THR A 130 9.44 -14.51 -5.70
CA THR A 130 10.48 -14.14 -6.66
C THR A 130 11.82 -14.39 -5.97
N SER A 131 12.63 -15.30 -6.49
CA SER A 131 13.99 -15.61 -6.01
C SER A 131 14.98 -14.42 -6.15
N ASP A 132 14.50 -13.24 -6.49
CA ASP A 132 15.29 -12.10 -6.94
C ASP A 132 15.05 -10.80 -6.16
N GLY A 133 14.39 -10.84 -4.98
CA GLY A 133 13.96 -9.63 -4.25
C GLY A 133 15.05 -8.57 -4.05
N VAL A 134 16.19 -8.94 -3.46
CA VAL A 134 17.32 -8.01 -3.26
C VAL A 134 17.99 -7.62 -4.57
N ARG A 135 18.02 -8.51 -5.56
CA ARG A 135 18.60 -8.23 -6.90
C ARG A 135 17.77 -7.21 -7.69
N LEU A 136 16.49 -7.03 -7.35
CA LEU A 136 15.63 -6.07 -8.07
C LEU A 136 16.07 -4.62 -7.92
N LEU A 137 16.49 -4.21 -6.72
CA LEU A 137 17.02 -2.86 -6.51
C LEU A 137 18.49 -2.74 -6.96
N GLN A 138 19.26 -3.84 -6.83
CA GLN A 138 20.66 -3.84 -7.27
C GLN A 138 20.81 -3.84 -8.79
N ASN A 139 19.83 -4.37 -9.53
CA ASN A 139 19.81 -4.48 -10.99
C ASN A 139 18.83 -3.48 -11.64
N ALA A 140 18.20 -2.57 -10.87
CA ALA A 140 17.41 -1.50 -11.45
C ALA A 140 18.36 -0.65 -12.30
N GLU A 141 18.21 -0.73 -13.64
CA GLU A 141 18.94 0.10 -14.58
C GLU A 141 18.69 1.59 -14.26
N ALA A 142 19.30 2.51 -14.98
CA ALA A 142 19.30 3.96 -14.69
C ALA A 142 17.94 4.60 -14.33
N GLY A 143 16.81 3.93 -14.62
CA GLY A 143 15.45 4.38 -14.29
C GLY A 143 14.95 4.02 -12.89
N GLY A 144 15.56 3.02 -12.22
CA GLY A 144 15.08 2.52 -10.93
C GLY A 144 13.87 1.59 -11.03
N LEU A 145 13.28 1.27 -9.86
CA LEU A 145 12.07 0.48 -9.70
C LEU A 145 10.84 1.39 -9.67
N GLY A 146 9.80 1.07 -10.44
CA GLY A 146 8.47 1.65 -10.27
C GLY A 146 7.71 0.95 -9.14
N ALA A 147 6.94 1.72 -8.35
CA ALA A 147 5.97 1.14 -7.44
C ALA A 147 4.59 1.78 -7.65
N LEU A 148 3.58 0.94 -7.77
CA LEU A 148 2.18 1.33 -7.80
C LEU A 148 1.54 0.89 -6.49
N LEU A 149 1.26 1.85 -5.62
CA LEU A 149 0.63 1.62 -4.33
C LEU A 149 -0.85 1.98 -4.41
N VAL A 150 -1.73 1.01 -4.16
CA VAL A 150 -3.18 1.19 -4.25
C VAL A 150 -3.83 0.58 -3.01
N SER A 151 -4.32 1.43 -2.11
CA SER A 151 -4.92 1.03 -0.83
C SER A 151 -6.20 1.80 -0.51
N GLY A 152 -6.73 1.62 0.69
CA GLY A 152 -7.83 2.40 1.24
C GLY A 152 -7.50 3.88 1.43
N GLY A 153 -6.24 4.21 1.75
CA GLY A 153 -5.79 5.59 1.98
C GLY A 153 -5.02 6.21 0.81
N HIS A 154 -4.36 5.40 -0.01
CA HIS A 154 -3.39 5.88 -0.99
C HIS A 154 -3.62 5.33 -2.40
N THR A 155 -3.31 6.13 -3.40
CA THR A 155 -3.19 5.70 -4.80
C THR A 155 -2.05 6.50 -5.41
N GLU A 156 -0.87 5.88 -5.51
CA GLU A 156 0.37 6.58 -5.84
C GLU A 156 1.24 5.78 -6.80
N ILE A 157 2.00 6.50 -7.62
CA ILE A 157 3.06 5.96 -8.46
C ILE A 157 4.38 6.54 -7.96
N LEU A 158 5.29 5.65 -7.58
CA LEU A 158 6.62 6.01 -7.09
C LEU A 158 7.70 5.56 -8.07
N GLN A 159 8.79 6.29 -8.10
CA GLN A 159 10.08 5.87 -8.63
C GLN A 159 11.04 5.66 -7.48
N VAL A 160 11.63 4.49 -7.38
CA VAL A 160 12.59 4.13 -6.34
C VAL A 160 13.94 3.82 -6.99
N ARG A 161 14.90 4.70 -6.84
CA ARG A 161 16.27 4.51 -7.30
C ARG A 161 17.14 3.92 -6.19
N ASP A 162 16.89 4.35 -4.98
CA ASP A 162 17.44 3.79 -3.76
C ASP A 162 16.34 3.80 -2.70
N ILE A 163 16.00 2.63 -2.15
CA ILE A 163 14.90 2.49 -1.20
C ILE A 163 15.20 3.17 0.14
N THR A 164 16.47 3.41 0.44
CA THR A 164 16.89 4.03 1.69
C THR A 164 17.03 5.56 1.60
N SER A 165 17.11 6.13 0.37
CA SER A 165 17.47 7.55 0.21
C SER A 165 16.90 8.27 -1.02
N ASP A 166 16.55 7.58 -2.14
CA ASP A 166 16.04 8.22 -3.37
C ASP A 166 14.72 7.61 -3.82
N VAL A 167 13.64 8.06 -3.16
CA VAL A 167 12.25 7.74 -3.49
C VAL A 167 11.55 9.01 -3.97
N ARG A 168 10.88 8.94 -5.13
CA ARG A 168 10.19 10.06 -5.76
C ARG A 168 8.72 9.75 -5.99
N LEU A 169 7.86 10.70 -5.67
CA LEU A 169 6.46 10.67 -6.04
C LEU A 169 6.32 11.15 -7.49
N LEU A 170 5.82 10.30 -8.36
CA LEU A 170 5.53 10.65 -9.75
C LEU A 170 4.09 11.13 -9.94
N GLY A 171 3.15 10.51 -9.25
CA GLY A 171 1.74 10.87 -9.29
C GLY A 171 0.98 10.29 -8.10
N ALA A 172 -0.07 11.01 -7.70
CA ALA A 172 -0.93 10.64 -6.58
C ALA A 172 -2.40 10.94 -6.88
N THR A 173 -3.31 10.41 -6.07
CA THR A 173 -4.70 10.87 -6.13
C THR A 173 -4.82 12.28 -5.58
N LEU A 174 -5.63 13.12 -6.24
CA LEU A 174 -5.92 14.49 -5.81
C LEU A 174 -7.17 14.57 -4.91
N ASP A 175 -7.89 13.48 -4.77
CA ASP A 175 -9.13 13.38 -3.99
C ASP A 175 -9.24 11.99 -3.32
N ASP A 176 -10.34 11.29 -3.48
CA ASP A 176 -10.50 9.94 -2.93
C ASP A 176 -9.39 9.00 -3.43
N SER A 177 -8.91 8.11 -2.58
CA SER A 177 -8.11 6.96 -3.04
C SER A 177 -8.97 5.98 -3.84
N ALA A 178 -8.34 5.06 -4.57
CA ALA A 178 -9.08 4.03 -5.28
C ALA A 178 -9.88 3.14 -4.30
N GLY A 179 -9.27 2.70 -3.19
CA GLY A 179 -9.96 1.88 -2.19
C GLY A 179 -11.14 2.61 -1.56
N GLU A 180 -10.99 3.88 -1.21
CA GLU A 180 -12.10 4.72 -0.71
C GLU A 180 -13.23 4.86 -1.75
N ALA A 181 -12.89 4.99 -3.04
CA ALA A 181 -13.87 5.01 -4.11
C ALA A 181 -14.64 3.68 -4.23
N TYR A 182 -13.95 2.54 -4.08
CA TYR A 182 -14.58 1.22 -4.00
C TYR A 182 -15.55 1.12 -2.83
N ASP A 183 -15.17 1.55 -1.63
CA ASP A 183 -16.02 1.51 -0.44
C ASP A 183 -17.26 2.38 -0.58
N LYS A 184 -17.10 3.60 -1.12
CA LYS A 184 -18.20 4.54 -1.37
C LYS A 184 -19.20 4.01 -2.40
N VAL A 185 -18.71 3.39 -3.47
CA VAL A 185 -19.57 2.81 -4.53
C VAL A 185 -20.23 1.52 -4.06
N ALA A 186 -19.52 0.64 -3.34
CA ALA A 186 -20.11 -0.56 -2.75
C ALA A 186 -21.30 -0.21 -1.85
N ARG A 187 -21.15 0.77 -0.96
CA ARG A 187 -22.24 1.28 -0.11
C ARG A 187 -23.43 1.78 -0.94
N LEU A 188 -23.16 2.50 -2.04
CA LEU A 188 -24.18 3.03 -2.95
C LEU A 188 -24.97 1.93 -3.65
N LEU A 189 -24.32 0.79 -3.93
CA LEU A 189 -24.92 -0.39 -4.54
C LEU A 189 -25.52 -1.38 -3.52
N GLY A 190 -25.49 -1.06 -2.22
CA GLY A 190 -25.98 -1.95 -1.16
C GLY A 190 -25.12 -3.19 -0.93
N LEU A 191 -23.84 -3.13 -1.31
CA LEU A 191 -22.87 -4.20 -1.10
C LEU A 191 -22.15 -4.07 0.27
N ASP A 192 -21.59 -5.18 0.73
CA ASP A 192 -20.89 -5.25 2.01
C ASP A 192 -19.59 -4.42 2.05
N TYR A 193 -19.15 -4.10 3.26
CA TYR A 193 -17.82 -3.58 3.55
C TYR A 193 -16.87 -4.74 3.95
N PRO A 194 -15.59 -4.74 3.50
CA PRO A 194 -14.91 -3.76 2.63
C PRO A 194 -15.40 -3.79 1.17
N GLY A 195 -15.54 -2.62 0.58
CA GLY A 195 -16.14 -2.44 -0.74
C GLY A 195 -15.30 -3.03 -1.89
N GLY A 196 -13.97 -3.00 -1.79
CA GLY A 196 -13.08 -3.55 -2.81
C GLY A 196 -13.40 -5.01 -3.15
N PRO A 197 -13.32 -5.94 -2.19
CA PRO A 197 -13.70 -7.35 -2.40
C PRO A 197 -15.16 -7.55 -2.80
N ALA A 198 -16.08 -6.73 -2.27
CA ALA A 198 -17.51 -6.84 -2.60
C ALA A 198 -17.80 -6.47 -4.05
N ILE A 199 -17.23 -5.37 -4.54
CA ILE A 199 -17.30 -4.95 -5.95
C ILE A 199 -16.65 -6.00 -6.86
N ASP A 200 -15.44 -6.50 -6.51
CA ASP A 200 -14.73 -7.49 -7.33
C ASP A 200 -15.54 -8.81 -7.48
N ARG A 201 -16.25 -9.21 -6.43
CA ARG A 201 -17.17 -10.37 -6.51
C ARG A 201 -18.37 -10.08 -7.41
N ALA A 202 -19.06 -8.95 -7.20
CA ALA A 202 -20.25 -8.58 -7.97
C ALA A 202 -19.92 -8.39 -9.46
N ALA A 203 -18.77 -7.81 -9.77
CA ALA A 203 -18.30 -7.53 -11.13
C ALA A 203 -18.04 -8.79 -11.98
N LYS A 204 -17.90 -9.98 -11.37
CA LYS A 204 -17.66 -11.24 -12.10
C LYS A 204 -18.83 -11.63 -12.99
N ASP A 205 -20.04 -11.31 -12.55
CA ASP A 205 -21.28 -11.66 -13.24
C ASP A 205 -21.83 -10.51 -14.09
N GLY A 206 -21.09 -9.38 -14.16
CA GLY A 206 -21.52 -8.17 -14.86
C GLY A 206 -20.78 -7.89 -16.17
N ASP A 207 -21.43 -7.13 -17.03
CA ASP A 207 -20.83 -6.58 -18.25
C ASP A 207 -20.09 -5.26 -17.95
N ARG A 208 -18.76 -5.28 -18.10
CA ARG A 208 -17.89 -4.11 -17.89
C ARG A 208 -18.07 -3.00 -18.93
N THR A 209 -18.86 -3.25 -19.99
CA THR A 209 -19.15 -2.29 -21.06
C THR A 209 -20.57 -1.73 -21.00
N ALA A 210 -21.41 -2.24 -20.06
CA ALA A 210 -22.81 -1.84 -19.93
C ALA A 210 -22.97 -0.34 -19.60
N PHE A 211 -22.03 0.23 -18.85
CA PHE A 211 -22.04 1.66 -18.51
C PHE A 211 -20.69 2.31 -18.84
N THR A 212 -20.77 3.51 -19.44
CA THR A 212 -19.56 4.30 -19.68
C THR A 212 -19.34 5.30 -18.56
N PHE A 213 -18.41 4.97 -17.63
CA PHE A 213 -18.02 5.87 -16.55
C PHE A 213 -16.79 6.71 -16.92
N PRO A 214 -16.65 7.92 -16.35
CA PRO A 214 -15.53 8.80 -16.65
C PRO A 214 -14.20 8.21 -16.14
N ARG A 215 -13.11 8.52 -16.85
CA ARG A 215 -11.72 8.26 -16.44
C ARG A 215 -11.11 9.55 -15.96
N GLY A 216 -11.02 9.76 -14.66
CA GLY A 216 -10.51 10.99 -14.05
C GLY A 216 -9.12 11.36 -14.58
N LEU A 217 -8.91 12.65 -14.86
CA LEU A 217 -7.62 13.20 -15.32
C LEU A 217 -6.99 12.53 -16.55
N SER A 218 -7.80 11.87 -17.41
CA SER A 218 -7.31 11.18 -18.61
C SER A 218 -7.45 12.01 -19.89
N ALA A 219 -8.10 13.18 -19.85
CA ALA A 219 -8.23 14.05 -20.99
C ALA A 219 -6.88 14.71 -21.36
N ARG A 220 -6.69 15.02 -22.66
CA ARG A 220 -5.45 15.61 -23.20
C ARG A 220 -4.98 16.85 -22.44
N LYS A 221 -5.89 17.70 -21.99
CA LYS A 221 -5.56 18.91 -21.19
C LYS A 221 -4.85 18.62 -19.87
N PHE A 222 -5.03 17.41 -19.29
CA PHE A 222 -4.38 16.94 -18.07
C PHE A 222 -3.15 16.09 -18.33
N MET A 223 -3.22 15.27 -19.39
CA MET A 223 -2.15 14.32 -19.75
C MET A 223 -1.04 14.99 -20.56
N GLY A 224 -1.36 15.99 -21.37
CA GLY A 224 -0.42 16.58 -22.33
C GLY A 224 0.01 15.60 -23.43
N SER A 225 1.19 15.82 -23.98
CA SER A 225 1.90 14.90 -24.89
C SER A 225 3.23 14.45 -24.25
N ALA A 226 4.04 13.68 -24.99
CA ALA A 226 5.39 13.29 -24.54
C ALA A 226 6.34 14.50 -24.52
N GLU A 227 6.19 15.41 -25.50
CA GLU A 227 7.00 16.62 -25.65
C GLU A 227 6.57 17.73 -24.68
N GLU A 228 5.27 17.80 -24.36
CA GLU A 228 4.66 18.77 -23.44
C GLU A 228 3.81 18.04 -22.41
N PRO A 229 4.39 17.46 -21.35
CA PRO A 229 3.67 16.73 -20.31
C PRO A 229 2.68 17.64 -19.59
N GLY A 230 1.44 17.18 -19.45
CA GLY A 230 0.43 17.90 -18.67
C GLY A 230 0.68 17.78 -17.17
N GLN A 231 0.18 18.75 -16.41
CA GLN A 231 0.41 18.88 -14.97
C GLN A 231 -0.04 17.62 -14.19
N HIS A 232 -1.09 16.91 -14.65
CA HIS A 232 -1.65 15.74 -13.98
C HIS A 232 -1.43 14.45 -14.77
N ARG A 233 -0.27 14.36 -15.45
CA ARG A 233 0.05 13.24 -16.34
C ARG A 233 -0.05 11.89 -15.65
N TYR A 234 0.39 11.81 -14.41
CA TYR A 234 0.39 10.58 -13.60
C TYR A 234 -0.60 10.62 -12.43
N ASP A 235 -1.22 11.78 -12.14
CA ASP A 235 -2.15 11.92 -11.02
C ASP A 235 -3.51 11.26 -11.29
N PHE A 236 -4.21 10.92 -10.22
CA PHE A 236 -5.52 10.28 -10.24
C PHE A 236 -6.60 11.18 -9.65
N SER A 237 -7.87 10.87 -9.98
CA SER A 237 -9.05 11.47 -9.36
C SER A 237 -10.22 10.49 -9.50
N PHE A 238 -10.88 10.17 -8.40
CA PHE A 238 -11.98 9.22 -8.35
C PHE A 238 -13.30 9.80 -7.83
N SER A 239 -13.32 10.99 -7.23
CA SER A 239 -14.53 11.62 -6.68
C SER A 239 -15.63 11.85 -7.72
N GLY A 240 -15.24 12.24 -8.94
CA GLY A 240 -16.17 12.39 -10.06
C GLY A 240 -16.80 11.09 -10.53
N LEU A 241 -16.09 9.97 -10.38
CA LEU A 241 -16.55 8.64 -10.73
C LEU A 241 -17.68 8.18 -9.81
N LYS A 242 -17.52 8.37 -8.49
CA LYS A 242 -18.59 8.11 -7.50
C LYS A 242 -19.87 8.86 -7.87
N THR A 243 -19.76 10.15 -8.19
CA THR A 243 -20.91 10.98 -8.57
C THR A 243 -21.60 10.48 -9.85
N ALA A 244 -20.80 9.98 -10.82
CA ALA A 244 -21.36 9.41 -12.04
C ALA A 244 -22.16 8.13 -11.77
N VAL A 245 -21.64 7.24 -10.90
CA VAL A 245 -22.36 6.02 -10.48
C VAL A 245 -23.64 6.38 -9.72
N ALA A 246 -23.58 7.34 -8.79
CA ALA A 246 -24.75 7.79 -8.04
C ALA A 246 -25.88 8.25 -8.97
N ARG A 247 -25.57 9.08 -9.97
CA ARG A 247 -26.55 9.55 -10.96
C ARG A 247 -27.19 8.42 -11.76
N VAL A 248 -26.44 7.38 -12.10
CA VAL A 248 -26.98 6.20 -12.80
C VAL A 248 -27.96 5.47 -11.89
N VAL A 249 -27.59 5.18 -10.65
CA VAL A 249 -28.43 4.49 -9.66
C VAL A 249 -29.71 5.28 -9.38
N GLU A 250 -29.58 6.57 -9.09
CA GLU A 250 -30.72 7.50 -8.84
C GLU A 250 -31.65 7.56 -10.04
N GLY A 251 -31.10 7.66 -11.27
CA GLY A 251 -31.89 7.72 -12.50
C GLY A 251 -32.68 6.44 -12.76
N LEU A 252 -32.10 5.26 -12.54
CA LEU A 252 -32.78 3.96 -12.64
C LEU A 252 -33.89 3.84 -11.59
N THR A 253 -33.58 4.17 -10.34
CA THR A 253 -34.54 4.13 -9.23
C THR A 253 -35.74 5.06 -9.47
N ALA A 254 -35.49 6.29 -9.94
CA ALA A 254 -36.54 7.24 -10.25
C ALA A 254 -37.50 6.79 -11.37
N ARG A 255 -37.03 5.94 -12.29
CA ARG A 255 -37.84 5.32 -13.33
C ARG A 255 -38.52 4.02 -12.90
N GLY A 256 -38.30 3.58 -11.65
CA GLY A 256 -38.80 2.28 -11.16
C GLY A 256 -38.10 1.08 -11.81
N GLU A 257 -36.93 1.28 -12.40
CA GLU A 257 -36.15 0.23 -13.02
C GLU A 257 -35.26 -0.48 -11.98
N MET A 258 -35.03 -1.78 -12.17
CA MET A 258 -34.12 -2.55 -11.33
C MET A 258 -32.68 -2.07 -11.56
N VAL A 259 -31.95 -1.81 -10.48
CA VAL A 259 -30.53 -1.44 -10.54
C VAL A 259 -29.70 -2.68 -10.89
N PRO A 260 -29.02 -2.73 -12.06
CA PRO A 260 -28.18 -3.88 -12.44
C PRO A 260 -26.82 -3.79 -11.72
N VAL A 261 -26.81 -4.24 -10.46
CA VAL A 261 -25.66 -4.08 -9.55
C VAL A 261 -24.38 -4.69 -10.13
N ALA A 262 -24.46 -5.88 -10.74
CA ALA A 262 -23.32 -6.57 -11.33
C ALA A 262 -22.69 -5.76 -12.48
N ASP A 263 -23.51 -5.23 -13.39
CA ASP A 263 -23.05 -4.45 -14.54
C ASP A 263 -22.45 -3.11 -14.11
N ILE A 264 -23.07 -2.44 -13.14
CA ILE A 264 -22.56 -1.19 -12.59
C ILE A 264 -21.22 -1.45 -11.87
N ALA A 265 -21.13 -2.51 -11.06
CA ALA A 265 -19.90 -2.89 -10.38
C ALA A 265 -18.77 -3.21 -11.37
N ALA A 266 -19.07 -3.97 -12.43
CA ALA A 266 -18.10 -4.32 -13.48
C ALA A 266 -17.63 -3.09 -14.26
N SER A 267 -18.56 -2.22 -14.67
CA SER A 267 -18.22 -1.00 -15.42
C SER A 267 -17.47 0.04 -14.58
N PHE A 268 -17.83 0.16 -13.29
CA PHE A 268 -17.11 1.00 -12.32
C PHE A 268 -15.67 0.49 -12.12
N GLN A 269 -15.53 -0.80 -11.81
CA GLN A 269 -14.22 -1.43 -11.62
C GLN A 269 -13.34 -1.25 -12.86
N GLU A 270 -13.88 -1.45 -14.06
CA GLU A 270 -13.14 -1.24 -15.31
C GLU A 270 -12.68 0.21 -15.45
N ALA A 271 -13.51 1.21 -15.07
CA ALA A 271 -13.13 2.61 -15.14
C ALA A 271 -11.96 2.95 -14.20
N VAL A 272 -11.97 2.44 -12.96
CA VAL A 272 -10.88 2.62 -11.99
C VAL A 272 -9.59 1.97 -12.48
N VAL A 273 -9.69 0.68 -12.83
CA VAL A 273 -8.52 -0.13 -13.19
C VAL A 273 -7.87 0.34 -14.49
N ASP A 274 -8.67 0.79 -15.46
CA ASP A 274 -8.17 1.33 -16.74
C ASP A 274 -7.27 2.55 -16.52
N VAL A 275 -7.69 3.52 -15.70
CA VAL A 275 -6.91 4.73 -15.39
C VAL A 275 -5.62 4.38 -14.65
N ILE A 276 -5.73 3.58 -13.59
CA ILE A 276 -4.58 3.22 -12.75
C ILE A 276 -3.50 2.54 -13.59
N THR A 277 -3.88 1.48 -14.31
CA THR A 277 -2.91 0.68 -15.06
C THR A 277 -2.32 1.44 -16.24
N LYS A 278 -3.10 2.28 -16.93
CA LYS A 278 -2.60 3.12 -18.02
C LYS A 278 -1.55 4.12 -17.55
N LYS A 279 -1.82 4.83 -16.46
CA LYS A 279 -0.89 5.83 -15.94
C LYS A 279 0.36 5.22 -15.32
N ALA A 280 0.22 4.08 -14.61
CA ALA A 280 1.37 3.37 -14.07
C ALA A 280 2.33 2.86 -15.17
N THR A 281 1.81 2.23 -16.22
CA THR A 281 2.65 1.77 -17.33
C THR A 281 3.24 2.92 -18.14
N LEU A 282 2.50 4.03 -18.31
CA LEU A 282 3.02 5.25 -18.94
C LEU A 282 4.19 5.82 -18.14
N ALA A 283 4.05 5.92 -16.82
CA ALA A 283 5.13 6.39 -15.94
C ALA A 283 6.37 5.50 -16.05
N CYS A 284 6.21 4.17 -16.07
CA CYS A 284 7.33 3.25 -16.25
C CYS A 284 8.05 3.51 -17.57
N THR A 285 7.31 3.61 -18.68
CA THR A 285 7.89 3.83 -20.01
C THR A 285 8.63 5.16 -20.10
N GLU A 286 8.05 6.24 -19.58
CA GLU A 286 8.62 7.58 -19.71
C GLU A 286 9.77 7.85 -18.74
N GLN A 287 9.78 7.19 -17.59
CA GLN A 287 10.86 7.32 -16.60
C GLN A 287 11.95 6.25 -16.76
N GLY A 288 11.83 5.38 -17.78
CA GLY A 288 12.80 4.32 -18.05
C GLY A 288 12.84 3.23 -16.96
N MET A 289 11.72 3.01 -16.24
CA MET A 289 11.60 1.95 -15.24
C MET A 289 11.20 0.64 -15.93
N ASP A 290 12.06 -0.37 -15.86
CA ASP A 290 11.86 -1.69 -16.48
C ASP A 290 11.05 -2.66 -15.60
N THR A 291 10.87 -2.31 -14.34
CA THR A 291 10.20 -3.14 -13.34
C THR A 291 9.17 -2.30 -12.57
N LEU A 292 7.97 -2.88 -12.34
CA LEU A 292 6.89 -2.27 -11.57
C LEU A 292 6.45 -3.23 -10.45
N LEU A 293 6.50 -2.76 -9.21
CA LEU A 293 5.94 -3.46 -8.06
C LEU A 293 4.51 -2.96 -7.81
N LEU A 294 3.57 -3.88 -7.57
CA LEU A 294 2.20 -3.57 -7.15
C LEU A 294 2.04 -3.83 -5.65
N GLY A 295 1.70 -2.81 -4.86
CA GLY A 295 1.47 -2.89 -3.41
C GLY A 295 0.14 -2.30 -2.97
N GLY A 296 -0.20 -2.49 -1.69
CA GLY A 296 -1.43 -2.03 -1.08
C GLY A 296 -2.60 -3.02 -1.21
N GLY A 297 -3.62 -2.87 -0.34
CA GLY A 297 -4.74 -3.83 -0.23
C GLY A 297 -5.56 -3.99 -1.51
N VAL A 298 -5.69 -2.95 -2.34
CA VAL A 298 -6.40 -3.04 -3.64
C VAL A 298 -5.63 -3.88 -4.66
N ALA A 299 -4.35 -4.19 -4.43
CA ALA A 299 -3.60 -5.16 -5.23
C ALA A 299 -4.23 -6.57 -5.26
N ALA A 300 -5.14 -6.88 -4.34
CA ALA A 300 -5.97 -8.09 -4.35
C ALA A 300 -6.98 -8.13 -5.49
N ASN A 301 -7.38 -6.98 -6.05
CA ASN A 301 -8.40 -6.89 -7.08
C ASN A 301 -8.01 -7.68 -8.33
N SER A 302 -8.88 -8.61 -8.73
CA SER A 302 -8.59 -9.56 -9.82
C SER A 302 -8.42 -8.87 -11.17
N ARG A 303 -9.25 -7.85 -11.45
CA ARG A 303 -9.22 -7.11 -12.70
C ARG A 303 -8.00 -6.20 -12.80
N LEU A 304 -7.60 -5.57 -11.68
CA LEU A 304 -6.39 -4.76 -11.61
C LEU A 304 -5.16 -5.61 -11.98
N ARG A 305 -5.01 -6.77 -11.36
CA ARG A 305 -3.91 -7.70 -11.66
C ARG A 305 -3.88 -8.11 -13.12
N GLN A 306 -5.04 -8.53 -13.65
CA GLN A 306 -5.15 -8.97 -15.04
C GLN A 306 -4.76 -7.88 -16.03
N LEU A 307 -5.32 -6.68 -15.89
CA LEU A 307 -5.08 -5.59 -16.84
C LEU A 307 -3.67 -5.01 -16.72
N LEU A 308 -3.16 -4.90 -15.48
CA LEU A 308 -1.80 -4.43 -15.24
C LEU A 308 -0.77 -5.40 -15.84
N ALA A 309 -0.94 -6.71 -15.64
CA ALA A 309 -0.05 -7.72 -16.23
C ALA A 309 -0.02 -7.64 -17.75
N ALA A 310 -1.20 -7.51 -18.39
CA ALA A 310 -1.27 -7.37 -19.86
C ALA A 310 -0.58 -6.11 -20.37
N ARG A 311 -0.77 -4.97 -19.69
CA ARG A 311 -0.16 -3.68 -20.08
C ARG A 311 1.34 -3.66 -19.82
N CYS A 312 1.79 -4.19 -18.69
CA CYS A 312 3.23 -4.32 -18.40
C CYS A 312 3.92 -5.20 -19.44
N ALA A 313 3.34 -6.35 -19.78
CA ALA A 313 3.87 -7.23 -20.82
C ALA A 313 3.96 -6.52 -22.19
N SER A 314 2.94 -5.75 -22.58
CA SER A 314 2.94 -4.98 -23.81
C SER A 314 3.95 -3.84 -23.83
N ALA A 315 4.29 -3.29 -22.67
CA ALA A 315 5.25 -2.21 -22.49
C ALA A 315 6.69 -2.70 -22.24
N GLY A 316 6.93 -4.01 -22.17
CA GLY A 316 8.22 -4.57 -21.80
C GLY A 316 8.62 -4.34 -20.35
N VAL A 317 7.65 -4.06 -19.45
CA VAL A 317 7.86 -3.82 -18.03
C VAL A 317 7.64 -5.12 -17.26
N ARG A 318 8.59 -5.48 -16.42
CA ARG A 318 8.47 -6.63 -15.51
C ARG A 318 7.54 -6.27 -14.36
N LEU A 319 6.44 -7.03 -14.18
CA LEU A 319 5.51 -6.83 -13.07
C LEU A 319 5.84 -7.76 -11.91
N ILE A 320 5.91 -7.18 -10.70
CA ILE A 320 6.08 -7.90 -9.44
C ILE A 320 4.83 -7.69 -8.59
N ILE A 321 4.21 -8.79 -8.18
CA ILE A 321 3.08 -8.76 -7.26
C ILE A 321 3.45 -9.62 -6.06
N PRO A 322 3.63 -9.03 -4.87
CA PRO A 322 3.92 -9.79 -3.64
C PRO A 322 2.82 -10.81 -3.33
N LYS A 323 3.14 -11.78 -2.45
CA LYS A 323 2.14 -12.67 -1.88
C LYS A 323 1.02 -11.82 -1.26
N PHE A 324 -0.22 -12.28 -1.40
CA PHE A 324 -1.40 -11.54 -0.93
C PHE A 324 -1.29 -11.11 0.54
N THR A 325 -0.78 -11.98 1.41
CA THR A 325 -0.56 -11.73 2.83
C THR A 325 0.44 -10.63 3.14
N LEU A 326 1.20 -10.17 2.15
CA LEU A 326 2.19 -9.10 2.25
C LEU A 326 1.77 -7.84 1.48
N CYS A 327 0.61 -7.83 0.81
CA CYS A 327 0.13 -6.67 0.08
C CYS A 327 -0.61 -5.66 0.98
N THR A 328 -1.25 -6.12 2.07
CA THR A 328 -1.91 -5.27 3.07
C THR A 328 -0.91 -4.78 4.10
N ASP A 329 -1.34 -3.89 5.00
CA ASP A 329 -0.50 -3.37 6.08
C ASP A 329 -0.01 -4.51 6.97
N ASN A 330 1.30 -4.55 7.23
CA ASN A 330 1.91 -5.65 7.97
C ASN A 330 3.29 -5.27 8.55
N GLY A 331 3.73 -6.01 9.59
CA GLY A 331 4.99 -5.74 10.24
C GLY A 331 6.23 -6.15 9.41
N ALA A 332 6.07 -7.11 8.50
CA ALA A 332 7.20 -7.58 7.68
C ALA A 332 7.69 -6.51 6.70
N MET A 333 6.82 -5.69 6.15
CA MET A 333 7.20 -4.58 5.27
C MET A 333 8.04 -3.53 6.03
N VAL A 334 7.69 -3.27 7.28
CA VAL A 334 8.41 -2.35 8.17
C VAL A 334 9.77 -2.91 8.55
N ALA A 335 9.83 -4.19 8.91
CA ALA A 335 11.07 -4.87 9.23
C ALA A 335 12.01 -4.95 8.01
N ALA A 336 11.46 -5.20 6.81
CA ALA A 336 12.22 -5.27 5.56
C ALA A 336 12.90 -3.93 5.22
N LEU A 337 12.17 -2.81 5.28
CA LEU A 337 12.77 -1.49 5.07
C LEU A 337 13.78 -1.16 6.16
N GLY A 338 13.47 -1.46 7.44
CA GLY A 338 14.40 -1.29 8.54
C GLY A 338 15.71 -2.05 8.34
N ALA A 339 15.65 -3.30 7.84
CA ALA A 339 16.83 -4.09 7.54
C ALA A 339 17.71 -3.47 6.43
N GLN A 340 17.09 -2.86 5.41
CA GLN A 340 17.84 -2.12 4.37
C GLN A 340 18.53 -0.89 4.94
N LEU A 341 17.86 -0.11 5.80
CA LEU A 341 18.44 1.06 6.46
C LEU A 341 19.65 0.67 7.33
N VAL A 342 19.52 -0.39 8.14
CA VAL A 342 20.61 -0.93 8.96
C VAL A 342 21.77 -1.39 8.09
N ALA A 343 21.49 -2.15 7.02
CA ALA A 343 22.53 -2.66 6.11
C ALA A 343 23.25 -1.54 5.34
N ALA A 344 22.54 -0.46 5.01
CA ALA A 344 23.10 0.74 4.38
C ALA A 344 23.88 1.65 5.36
N GLY A 345 23.85 1.36 6.67
CA GLY A 345 24.55 2.14 7.70
C GLY A 345 23.87 3.48 7.99
N HIS A 346 22.54 3.58 7.81
CA HIS A 346 21.80 4.77 8.20
C HIS A 346 21.84 4.98 9.71
N GLU A 347 21.96 6.24 10.13
CA GLU A 347 21.88 6.60 11.55
C GLU A 347 20.44 6.31 12.08
N PRO A 348 20.32 5.76 13.29
CA PRO A 348 19.02 5.56 13.92
C PRO A 348 18.30 6.91 14.15
N SER A 349 16.97 6.91 14.05
CA SER A 349 16.12 8.08 14.32
C SER A 349 16.17 8.54 15.78
N GLY A 350 16.62 7.65 16.69
CA GLY A 350 16.59 7.91 18.12
C GLY A 350 15.15 7.91 18.67
N VAL A 351 14.97 8.40 19.90
CA VAL A 351 13.66 8.43 20.56
C VAL A 351 12.95 9.79 20.51
N GLY A 352 13.58 10.78 19.86
CA GLY A 352 13.09 12.17 19.83
C GLY A 352 12.03 12.46 18.76
N PHE A 353 11.89 11.63 17.71
CA PHE A 353 10.93 11.89 16.64
C PHE A 353 9.47 11.72 17.10
N THR A 354 8.55 12.28 16.33
CA THR A 354 7.08 12.11 16.55
C THR A 354 6.45 11.46 15.33
N ALA A 355 5.31 10.79 15.53
CA ALA A 355 4.49 10.32 14.42
C ALA A 355 4.00 11.52 13.59
N ASP A 356 4.02 11.38 12.25
CA ASP A 356 3.53 12.36 11.30
C ASP A 356 2.50 11.73 10.37
N SER A 357 1.22 12.11 10.55
CA SER A 357 0.11 11.58 9.75
C SER A 357 0.18 11.92 8.26
N SER A 358 1.04 12.88 7.90
CA SER A 358 1.23 13.40 6.54
C SER A 358 2.68 13.26 6.04
N LEU A 359 3.46 12.37 6.65
CA LEU A 359 4.87 12.16 6.31
C LEU A 359 5.05 11.96 4.80
N PRO A 360 5.78 12.85 4.11
CA PRO A 360 5.97 12.73 2.67
C PRO A 360 6.72 11.45 2.31
N VAL A 361 6.33 10.80 1.22
CA VAL A 361 6.98 9.55 0.76
C VAL A 361 8.46 9.72 0.43
N THR A 362 8.90 10.95 0.15
CA THR A 362 10.32 11.29 -0.07
C THR A 362 11.17 11.27 1.20
N THR A 363 10.53 11.23 2.38
CA THR A 363 11.20 11.04 3.68
C THR A 363 11.10 9.56 4.05
N VAL A 364 12.14 8.81 3.78
CA VAL A 364 12.18 7.35 4.00
C VAL A 364 12.28 7.00 5.49
N CYS A 365 13.13 7.74 6.21
CA CYS A 365 13.39 7.57 7.65
C CYS A 365 13.48 8.94 8.32
N LEU A 366 12.99 9.05 9.58
CA LEU A 366 13.03 10.26 10.41
C LEU A 366 14.32 10.38 11.19
#